data_3ba916132c23b3465f231e0b0c90ebe2
#
_entry.id   3ba916132c23b3465f231e0b0c90ebe2
#
_cell.length_a   1.000
_cell.length_b   1.000
_cell.length_c   1.000
_cell.angle_alpha   90.00
_cell.angle_beta   90.00
_cell.angle_gamma   90.00
#
_symmetry.space_group_name_H-M   'P 1'
#
loop_
_entity.id
_entity.type
_entity.pdbx_description
1 polymer ?
#
loop_
_entity_poly.entity_id
_entity_poly.type
_entity_poly.pdbx_seq_one_letter_code
_entity_poly.pdbx_strand_id
1 'polypeptide(L)'
;VFLRSGGTSAGFSLDWRHSDERTERELTTELRGEIVTLTPVTEAHVPDLRRIRGTAEVGARWGSIDDSPTWPFDDPTTTCFTVLEGGVVRGFVQYGEEEDPMYRHASVDLFLDPAAHGRGLGTDTVRTMARHLLHDRGHHRLVIDPAVDNDAAIRCYKAVGFREVGVMRGYERDTDGEGWHDGLLMDLLAEDLT
;
A
#
# COMPACT_ATOMS: atom_id res chain seq x y z
N VAL A 1 3.18 0.28 -11.08
CA VAL A 1 4.36 0.02 -11.92
C VAL A 1 5.40 1.09 -11.59
N PHE A 2 6.26 0.85 -10.61
CA PHE A 2 7.38 1.76 -10.33
C PHE A 2 8.51 1.48 -11.31
N LEU A 3 8.58 2.23 -12.40
CA LEU A 3 9.80 2.34 -13.20
C LEU A 3 10.76 3.28 -12.47
N ARG A 4 11.88 2.76 -11.97
CA ARG A 4 13.03 3.57 -11.56
C ARG A 4 13.57 4.32 -12.77
N SER A 5 13.15 5.58 -12.96
CA SER A 5 13.77 6.47 -13.93
C SER A 5 14.86 7.31 -13.24
N GLY A 6 16.11 6.92 -13.43
CA GLY A 6 17.22 7.84 -13.30
C GLY A 6 17.23 8.78 -14.49
N GLY A 7 16.91 10.06 -14.29
CA GLY A 7 16.96 11.08 -15.34
C GLY A 7 17.08 12.47 -14.74
N THR A 8 18.14 13.16 -15.12
CA THR A 8 18.62 14.46 -14.69
C THR A 8 17.63 15.60 -14.87
N SER A 9 17.54 16.39 -13.82
CA SER A 9 16.97 17.73 -13.64
C SER A 9 16.97 18.65 -14.87
N ALA A 10 15.77 19.18 -15.19
CA ALA A 10 15.60 20.51 -15.80
C ALA A 10 14.62 21.27 -14.92
N GLY A 11 15.09 22.40 -14.38
CA GLY A 11 14.38 23.16 -13.36
C GLY A 11 13.06 23.78 -13.85
N PHE A 12 12.03 23.49 -13.07
CA PHE A 12 10.82 24.32 -13.00
C PHE A 12 10.62 24.67 -11.51
N SER A 13 10.66 25.97 -11.22
CA SER A 13 10.35 26.52 -9.92
C SER A 13 8.84 26.39 -9.67
N LEU A 14 8.44 25.35 -8.98
CA LEU A 14 7.10 25.22 -8.41
C LEU A 14 7.12 25.62 -6.94
N ASP A 15 6.11 26.35 -6.53
CA ASP A 15 5.90 26.96 -5.21
C ASP A 15 5.96 25.87 -4.09
N TRP A 16 7.15 25.66 -3.54
CA TRP A 16 7.46 24.63 -2.54
C TRP A 16 6.71 24.80 -1.20
N ARG A 17 6.07 25.93 -0.97
CA ARG A 17 5.39 26.22 0.30
C ARG A 17 4.06 25.47 0.47
N HIS A 18 3.41 25.06 -0.62
CA HIS A 18 2.17 24.29 -0.55
C HIS A 18 2.40 22.78 -0.40
N SER A 19 3.59 22.28 -0.76
CA SER A 19 3.96 20.88 -0.57
C SER A 19 4.29 20.55 0.89
N ASP A 20 4.96 21.47 1.62
CA ASP A 20 5.37 21.23 3.01
C ASP A 20 4.19 21.14 3.98
N GLU A 21 3.20 22.05 3.89
CA GLU A 21 2.03 22.02 4.77
C GLU A 21 1.12 20.81 4.52
N ARG A 22 1.08 20.31 3.28
CA ARG A 22 0.34 19.11 2.91
C ARG A 22 1.01 17.87 3.48
N THR A 23 2.31 17.74 3.33
CA THR A 23 3.12 16.63 3.83
C THR A 23 3.08 16.54 5.37
N GLU A 24 3.18 17.67 6.09
CA GLU A 24 3.08 17.66 7.56
C GLU A 24 1.70 17.25 8.06
N ARG A 25 0.63 17.62 7.34
CA ARG A 25 -0.75 17.24 7.71
C ARG A 25 -1.02 15.75 7.49
N GLU A 26 -0.39 15.13 6.48
CA GLU A 26 -0.48 13.70 6.20
C GLU A 26 0.23 12.85 7.24
N LEU A 27 1.38 13.31 7.72
CA LEU A 27 2.17 12.64 8.77
C LEU A 27 1.47 12.60 10.14
N THR A 28 0.29 13.23 10.29
CA THR A 28 -0.44 13.28 11.56
C THR A 28 -1.88 12.79 11.49
N THR A 29 -2.39 12.44 10.31
CA THR A 29 -3.81 12.11 10.12
C THR A 29 -4.08 10.62 10.33
N GLU A 30 -4.87 10.30 11.36
CA GLU A 30 -5.47 8.97 11.50
C GLU A 30 -6.64 8.82 10.53
N LEU A 31 -6.71 7.67 9.84
CA LEU A 31 -7.85 7.29 9.00
C LEU A 31 -8.66 6.22 9.74
N ARG A 32 -9.97 6.41 9.84
CA ARG A 32 -10.84 5.51 10.61
C ARG A 32 -11.73 4.71 9.68
N GLY A 33 -11.58 3.38 9.76
CA GLY A 33 -12.49 2.40 9.19
C GLY A 33 -13.61 2.01 10.17
N GLU A 34 -14.31 0.96 9.85
CA GLU A 34 -15.34 0.38 10.74
C GLU A 34 -14.70 -0.47 11.85
N ILE A 35 -13.61 -1.18 11.53
CA ILE A 35 -12.91 -2.11 12.43
C ILE A 35 -11.50 -1.59 12.74
N VAL A 36 -10.83 -0.99 11.72
CA VAL A 36 -9.45 -0.59 11.81
C VAL A 36 -9.28 0.91 11.99
N THR A 37 -8.16 1.30 12.57
CA THR A 37 -7.61 2.65 12.50
C THR A 37 -6.27 2.56 11.78
N LEU A 38 -6.06 3.37 10.74
CA LEU A 38 -4.78 3.51 10.06
C LEU A 38 -4.10 4.75 10.64
N THR A 39 -2.95 4.57 11.24
CA THR A 39 -2.15 5.65 11.81
C THR A 39 -0.78 5.71 11.13
N PRO A 40 -0.22 6.89 10.88
CA PRO A 40 1.14 6.96 10.34
C PRO A 40 2.11 6.10 11.13
N VAL A 41 3.03 5.43 10.44
CA VAL A 41 3.99 4.56 11.11
C VAL A 41 4.91 5.39 12.01
N THR A 42 5.12 4.91 13.23
CA THR A 42 6.08 5.47 14.18
C THR A 42 7.09 4.41 14.59
N GLU A 43 8.22 4.80 15.15
CA GLU A 43 9.23 3.87 15.67
C GLU A 43 8.66 2.89 16.69
N ALA A 44 7.65 3.30 17.46
CA ALA A 44 6.99 2.45 18.44
C ALA A 44 6.26 1.25 17.81
N HIS A 45 5.80 1.38 16.55
CA HIS A 45 5.12 0.31 15.82
C HIS A 45 6.09 -0.69 15.18
N VAL A 46 7.33 -0.28 14.91
CA VAL A 46 8.30 -1.06 14.12
C VAL A 46 8.54 -2.46 14.68
N PRO A 47 8.72 -2.69 15.99
CA PRO A 47 8.93 -4.04 16.51
C PRO A 47 7.80 -5.02 16.15
N ASP A 48 6.55 -4.60 16.29
CA ASP A 48 5.40 -5.44 15.94
C ASP A 48 5.25 -5.62 14.43
N LEU A 49 5.46 -4.58 13.64
CA LEU A 49 5.43 -4.66 12.18
C LEU A 49 6.51 -5.61 11.65
N ARG A 50 7.73 -5.53 12.18
CA ARG A 50 8.82 -6.45 11.82
C ARG A 50 8.52 -7.89 12.23
N ARG A 51 7.94 -8.10 13.41
CA ARG A 51 7.47 -9.43 13.85
C ARG A 51 6.45 -10.01 12.87
N ILE A 52 5.46 -9.22 12.45
CA ILE A 52 4.42 -9.66 11.51
C ILE A 52 5.03 -9.97 10.14
N ARG A 53 5.86 -9.07 9.60
CA ARG A 53 6.53 -9.24 8.30
C ARG A 53 7.44 -10.48 8.30
N GLY A 54 8.04 -10.82 9.43
CA GLY A 54 8.88 -12.01 9.61
C GLY A 54 8.11 -13.33 9.75
N THR A 55 6.78 -13.34 9.72
CA THR A 55 6.01 -14.60 9.64
C THR A 55 6.20 -15.26 8.29
N ALA A 56 6.07 -16.59 8.24
CA ALA A 56 6.29 -17.35 7.00
C ALA A 56 5.34 -16.91 5.87
N GLU A 57 4.09 -16.64 6.19
CA GLU A 57 3.06 -16.24 5.23
C GLU A 57 3.33 -14.85 4.64
N VAL A 58 3.70 -13.88 5.48
CA VAL A 58 4.00 -12.52 5.00
C VAL A 58 5.35 -12.49 4.31
N GLY A 59 6.39 -13.13 4.89
CA GLY A 59 7.72 -13.20 4.30
C GLY A 59 7.75 -13.84 2.93
N ALA A 60 6.89 -14.82 2.67
CA ALA A 60 6.75 -15.44 1.35
C ALA A 60 6.27 -14.47 0.26
N ARG A 61 5.63 -13.36 0.63
CA ARG A 61 5.11 -12.34 -0.30
C ARG A 61 5.90 -11.03 -0.29
N TRP A 62 6.45 -10.66 0.87
CA TRP A 62 7.11 -9.37 1.08
C TRP A 62 8.63 -9.45 1.17
N GLY A 63 9.20 -10.65 1.00
CA GLY A 63 10.63 -10.89 1.12
C GLY A 63 11.16 -10.81 2.55
N SER A 64 12.46 -11.05 2.70
CA SER A 64 13.12 -11.03 4.00
C SER A 64 13.13 -9.63 4.61
N ILE A 65 12.85 -9.55 5.89
CA ILE A 65 12.95 -8.30 6.65
C ILE A 65 14.41 -7.89 6.86
N ASP A 66 15.35 -8.82 6.78
CA ASP A 66 16.78 -8.57 6.98
C ASP A 66 17.40 -7.81 5.80
N ASP A 67 16.76 -7.84 4.61
CA ASP A 67 17.19 -7.12 3.42
C ASP A 67 16.94 -5.61 3.49
N SER A 68 16.15 -5.14 4.47
CA SER A 68 15.82 -3.72 4.65
C SER A 68 15.83 -3.33 6.14
N PRO A 69 17.02 -3.03 6.71
CA PRO A 69 17.15 -2.71 8.13
C PRO A 69 16.44 -1.41 8.55
N THR A 70 16.28 -0.47 7.62
CA THR A 70 15.64 0.84 7.83
C THR A 70 14.16 0.86 7.51
N TRP A 71 13.62 -0.25 6.97
CA TRP A 71 12.19 -0.36 6.71
C TRP A 71 11.36 -0.11 8.00
N PRO A 72 10.26 0.61 7.92
CA PRO A 72 9.52 1.08 6.74
C PRO A 72 9.84 2.53 6.32
N PHE A 73 10.95 3.10 6.71
CA PHE A 73 11.32 4.51 6.48
C PHE A 73 12.37 4.69 5.36
N ASP A 74 12.65 3.66 4.60
CA ASP A 74 13.71 3.62 3.59
C ASP A 74 13.26 4.12 2.21
N ASP A 75 11.97 4.20 1.95
CA ASP A 75 11.43 4.70 0.68
C ASP A 75 10.64 6.01 0.89
N PRO A 76 11.20 7.16 0.50
CA PRO A 76 10.53 8.45 0.64
C PRO A 76 9.39 8.66 -0.37
N THR A 77 9.21 7.74 -1.33
CA THR A 77 8.15 7.84 -2.35
C THR A 77 6.85 7.17 -1.92
N THR A 78 6.87 6.48 -0.78
CA THR A 78 5.69 5.82 -0.22
C THR A 78 5.24 6.46 1.09
N THR A 79 3.93 6.52 1.28
CA THR A 79 3.32 6.95 2.55
C THR A 79 2.82 5.73 3.30
N CYS A 80 3.30 5.55 4.53
CA CYS A 80 3.17 4.33 5.30
C CYS A 80 2.25 4.48 6.51
N PHE A 81 1.34 3.52 6.71
CA PHE A 81 0.43 3.45 7.85
C PHE A 81 0.52 2.11 8.56
N THR A 82 0.37 2.16 9.88
CA THR A 82 0.13 0.98 10.71
C THR A 82 -1.36 0.70 10.78
N VAL A 83 -1.75 -0.54 10.57
CA VAL A 83 -3.13 -1.01 10.76
C VAL A 83 -3.32 -1.40 12.21
N LEU A 84 -4.19 -0.70 12.92
CA LEU A 84 -4.54 -0.97 14.31
C LEU A 84 -5.97 -1.52 14.42
N GLU A 85 -6.17 -2.51 15.30
CA GLU A 85 -7.46 -2.97 15.77
C GLU A 85 -7.53 -2.81 17.28
N GLY A 86 -8.37 -1.92 17.77
CA GLY A 86 -8.45 -1.65 19.21
C GLY A 86 -7.14 -1.22 19.85
N GLY A 87 -6.26 -0.54 19.11
CA GLY A 87 -4.94 -0.10 19.56
C GLY A 87 -3.84 -1.17 19.43
N VAL A 88 -4.16 -2.36 18.91
CA VAL A 88 -3.18 -3.45 18.70
C VAL A 88 -2.72 -3.43 17.24
N VAL A 89 -1.40 -3.48 17.00
CA VAL A 89 -0.82 -3.57 15.66
C VAL A 89 -1.23 -4.88 14.99
N ARG A 90 -1.90 -4.77 13.82
CA ARG A 90 -2.41 -5.89 13.04
C ARG A 90 -1.83 -5.97 11.64
N GLY A 91 -1.10 -4.96 11.21
CA GLY A 91 -0.50 -4.96 9.89
C GLY A 91 0.01 -3.60 9.47
N PHE A 92 0.26 -3.52 8.20
CA PHE A 92 0.87 -2.39 7.53
C PHE A 92 0.13 -2.14 6.20
N VAL A 93 -0.01 -0.89 5.83
CA VAL A 93 -0.48 -0.49 4.51
C VAL A 93 0.31 0.73 4.06
N GLN A 94 0.69 0.74 2.79
CA GLN A 94 1.35 1.88 2.17
C GLN A 94 0.67 2.24 0.86
N TYR A 95 0.90 3.47 0.42
CA TYR A 95 0.55 3.88 -0.93
C TYR A 95 1.68 4.69 -1.57
N GLY A 96 1.76 4.61 -2.90
CA GLY A 96 2.59 5.47 -3.73
C GLY A 96 1.72 6.22 -4.73
N GLU A 97 2.17 7.40 -5.16
CA GLU A 97 1.42 8.25 -6.08
C GLU A 97 2.21 8.45 -7.38
N GLU A 98 1.53 8.26 -8.51
CA GLU A 98 1.98 8.75 -9.82
C GLU A 98 1.41 10.16 -10.01
N GLU A 99 2.31 11.15 -10.02
CA GLU A 99 1.92 12.56 -10.05
C GLU A 99 1.85 13.14 -11.46
N ASP A 100 2.31 12.43 -12.51
CA ASP A 100 2.16 12.90 -13.88
C ASP A 100 0.67 13.14 -14.19
N PRO A 101 0.26 14.38 -14.54
CA PRO A 101 -1.15 14.70 -14.75
C PRO A 101 -1.85 13.83 -15.81
N MET A 102 -1.09 13.27 -16.76
CA MET A 102 -1.61 12.40 -17.82
C MET A 102 -1.89 10.97 -17.33
N TYR A 103 -1.24 10.54 -16.25
CA TYR A 103 -1.27 9.16 -15.75
C TYR A 103 -1.55 9.09 -14.25
N ARG A 104 -1.98 10.18 -13.65
CA ARG A 104 -2.12 10.32 -12.20
C ARG A 104 -3.01 9.23 -11.61
N HIS A 105 -2.47 8.45 -10.69
CA HIS A 105 -3.15 7.41 -9.93
C HIS A 105 -2.40 7.13 -8.62
N ALA A 106 -2.96 6.32 -7.74
CA ALA A 106 -2.23 5.80 -6.59
C ALA A 106 -2.21 4.28 -6.59
N SER A 107 -1.11 3.70 -6.10
CA SER A 107 -0.95 2.27 -5.85
C SER A 107 -1.02 1.98 -4.35
N VAL A 108 -1.54 0.81 -3.98
CA VAL A 108 -1.70 0.39 -2.58
C VAL A 108 -1.07 -0.97 -2.37
N ASP A 109 -0.28 -1.12 -1.30
CA ASP A 109 0.27 -2.38 -0.85
C ASP A 109 0.00 -2.59 0.63
N LEU A 110 -0.24 -3.82 1.07
CA LEU A 110 -0.47 -4.12 2.48
C LEU A 110 -0.14 -5.56 2.86
N PHE A 111 0.13 -5.74 4.15
CA PHE A 111 0.07 -7.06 4.77
C PHE A 111 -0.64 -6.97 6.13
N LEU A 112 -1.20 -8.08 6.56
CA LEU A 112 -1.81 -8.23 7.88
C LEU A 112 -1.18 -9.40 8.63
N ASP A 113 -1.25 -9.32 9.96
CA ASP A 113 -0.92 -10.43 10.85
C ASP A 113 -1.78 -11.66 10.46
N PRO A 114 -1.17 -12.80 10.10
CA PRO A 114 -1.91 -14.02 9.79
C PRO A 114 -2.91 -14.42 10.87
N ALA A 115 -2.61 -14.15 12.14
CA ALA A 115 -3.52 -14.39 13.27
C ALA A 115 -4.80 -13.51 13.24
N ALA A 116 -4.82 -12.47 12.41
CA ALA A 116 -5.96 -11.56 12.25
C ALA A 116 -6.73 -11.79 10.94
N HIS A 117 -6.36 -12.76 10.12
CA HIS A 117 -7.06 -13.09 8.88
C HIS A 117 -8.49 -13.57 9.11
N GLY A 118 -9.35 -13.44 8.09
CA GLY A 118 -10.74 -13.92 8.11
C GLY A 118 -11.71 -13.08 8.96
N ARG A 119 -11.27 -11.94 9.49
CA ARG A 119 -12.04 -11.08 10.40
C ARG A 119 -12.50 -9.77 9.75
N GLY A 120 -12.32 -9.63 8.45
CA GLY A 120 -12.71 -8.43 7.70
C GLY A 120 -11.71 -7.27 7.73
N LEU A 121 -10.60 -7.40 8.50
CA LEU A 121 -9.64 -6.31 8.65
C LEU A 121 -9.02 -5.87 7.32
N GLY A 122 -8.70 -6.81 6.43
CA GLY A 122 -8.12 -6.50 5.10
C GLY A 122 -9.07 -5.65 4.25
N THR A 123 -10.32 -6.06 4.17
CA THR A 123 -11.34 -5.34 3.42
C THR A 123 -11.56 -3.93 3.99
N ASP A 124 -11.62 -3.81 5.32
CA ASP A 124 -11.79 -2.51 5.96
C ASP A 124 -10.56 -1.60 5.80
N THR A 125 -9.34 -2.18 5.88
CA THR A 125 -8.08 -1.47 5.61
C THR A 125 -8.05 -0.89 4.20
N VAL A 126 -8.32 -1.74 3.20
CA VAL A 126 -8.27 -1.32 1.78
C VAL A 126 -9.37 -0.30 1.48
N ARG A 127 -10.60 -0.51 2.00
CA ARG A 127 -11.71 0.44 1.85
C ARG A 127 -11.39 1.79 2.48
N THR A 128 -10.81 1.80 3.67
CA THR A 128 -10.43 3.03 4.37
C THR A 128 -9.36 3.79 3.61
N MET A 129 -8.32 3.10 3.13
CA MET A 129 -7.28 3.69 2.30
C MET A 129 -7.83 4.18 0.96
N ALA A 130 -8.66 3.39 0.28
CA ALA A 130 -9.28 3.78 -0.99
C ALA A 130 -10.14 5.05 -0.83
N ARG A 131 -10.93 5.14 0.23
CA ARG A 131 -11.72 6.34 0.53
C ARG A 131 -10.84 7.57 0.70
N HIS A 132 -9.75 7.45 1.45
CA HIS A 132 -8.78 8.53 1.61
C HIS A 132 -8.16 8.96 0.27
N LEU A 133 -7.66 8.02 -0.50
CA LEU A 133 -6.98 8.33 -1.77
C LEU A 133 -7.93 8.92 -2.81
N LEU A 134 -9.16 8.43 -2.91
CA LEU A 134 -10.14 8.93 -3.89
C LEU A 134 -10.74 10.27 -3.47
N HIS A 135 -11.11 10.46 -2.19
CA HIS A 135 -11.87 11.64 -1.77
C HIS A 135 -10.99 12.74 -1.15
N ASP A 136 -10.02 12.39 -0.31
CA ASP A 136 -9.19 13.39 0.37
C ASP A 136 -7.98 13.78 -0.51
N ARG A 137 -7.37 12.81 -1.21
CA ARG A 137 -6.24 13.02 -2.13
C ARG A 137 -6.69 13.36 -3.56
N GLY A 138 -7.94 13.04 -3.91
CA GLY A 138 -8.54 13.36 -5.19
C GLY A 138 -7.97 12.57 -6.36
N HIS A 139 -7.49 11.33 -6.13
CA HIS A 139 -7.16 10.42 -7.22
C HIS A 139 -8.45 9.98 -7.93
N HIS A 140 -8.38 9.79 -9.25
CA HIS A 140 -9.51 9.25 -10.02
C HIS A 140 -9.45 7.73 -10.14
N ARG A 141 -8.25 7.14 -9.91
CA ARG A 141 -7.99 5.71 -10.09
C ARG A 141 -6.99 5.22 -9.05
N LEU A 142 -7.25 4.05 -8.50
CA LEU A 142 -6.31 3.30 -7.67
C LEU A 142 -5.94 2.01 -8.37
N VAL A 143 -4.73 1.51 -8.11
CA VAL A 143 -4.26 0.21 -8.60
C VAL A 143 -3.73 -0.64 -7.44
N ILE A 144 -3.85 -1.96 -7.60
CA ILE A 144 -3.27 -2.96 -6.71
C ILE A 144 -2.96 -4.21 -7.55
N ASP A 145 -1.90 -4.95 -7.20
CA ASP A 145 -1.36 -6.00 -8.05
C ASP A 145 -0.95 -7.26 -7.28
N PRO A 146 -1.92 -7.95 -6.63
CA PRO A 146 -1.63 -9.19 -5.93
C PRO A 146 -1.06 -10.25 -6.88
N ALA A 147 -0.22 -11.15 -6.35
CA ALA A 147 0.16 -12.36 -7.06
C ALA A 147 -1.09 -13.13 -7.50
N VAL A 148 -1.08 -13.71 -8.71
CA VAL A 148 -2.27 -14.37 -9.30
C VAL A 148 -2.81 -15.54 -8.47
N ASP A 149 -1.98 -16.13 -7.61
CA ASP A 149 -2.34 -17.23 -6.71
C ASP A 149 -2.78 -16.75 -5.31
N ASN A 150 -2.82 -15.42 -5.08
CA ASN A 150 -3.28 -14.83 -3.81
C ASN A 150 -4.80 -14.64 -3.80
N ASP A 151 -5.54 -15.74 -3.86
CA ASP A 151 -7.01 -15.73 -3.87
C ASP A 151 -7.63 -14.93 -2.71
N ALA A 152 -6.98 -14.93 -1.54
CA ALA A 152 -7.50 -14.22 -0.37
C ALA A 152 -7.45 -12.70 -0.57
N ALA A 153 -6.35 -12.18 -1.09
CA ALA A 153 -6.19 -10.77 -1.42
C ALA A 153 -7.14 -10.36 -2.56
N ILE A 154 -7.20 -11.15 -3.63
CA ILE A 154 -8.07 -10.89 -4.78
C ILE A 154 -9.54 -10.81 -4.34
N ARG A 155 -10.02 -11.74 -3.51
CA ARG A 155 -11.38 -11.67 -2.96
C ARG A 155 -11.60 -10.44 -2.07
N CYS A 156 -10.59 -10.08 -1.28
CA CYS A 156 -10.64 -8.88 -0.43
C CYS A 156 -10.80 -7.61 -1.27
N TYR A 157 -10.01 -7.46 -2.33
CA TYR A 157 -10.02 -6.28 -3.21
C TYR A 157 -11.32 -6.20 -4.02
N LYS A 158 -11.81 -7.31 -4.54
CA LYS A 158 -13.14 -7.36 -5.17
C LYS A 158 -14.28 -6.92 -4.24
N ALA A 159 -14.20 -7.26 -2.94
CA ALA A 159 -15.20 -6.84 -1.96
C ALA A 159 -15.16 -5.33 -1.65
N VAL A 160 -14.11 -4.62 -2.07
CA VAL A 160 -14.00 -3.15 -1.98
C VAL A 160 -14.45 -2.47 -3.29
N GLY A 161 -14.51 -3.24 -4.39
CA GLY A 161 -14.93 -2.75 -5.69
C GLY A 161 -13.83 -2.80 -6.76
N PHE A 162 -12.62 -3.26 -6.43
CA PHE A 162 -11.56 -3.43 -7.44
C PHE A 162 -11.97 -4.43 -8.50
N ARG A 163 -11.63 -4.12 -9.75
CA ARG A 163 -11.87 -4.97 -10.92
C ARG A 163 -10.56 -5.46 -11.50
N GLU A 164 -10.58 -6.65 -12.07
CA GLU A 164 -9.43 -7.21 -12.78
C GLU A 164 -9.20 -6.47 -14.09
N VAL A 165 -7.98 -5.98 -14.29
CA VAL A 165 -7.52 -5.39 -15.55
C VAL A 165 -6.87 -6.46 -16.42
N GLY A 166 -5.97 -7.26 -15.84
CA GLY A 166 -5.30 -8.34 -16.54
C GLY A 166 -4.07 -8.88 -15.82
N VAL A 167 -3.61 -10.02 -16.30
CA VAL A 167 -2.43 -10.70 -15.78
C VAL A 167 -1.15 -10.08 -16.36
N MET A 168 -0.26 -9.69 -15.50
CA MET A 168 1.10 -9.22 -15.80
C MET A 168 2.05 -10.43 -15.65
N ARG A 169 2.55 -10.95 -16.75
CA ARG A 169 3.37 -12.18 -16.74
C ARG A 169 4.80 -11.87 -16.31
N GLY A 170 5.34 -12.71 -15.40
CA GLY A 170 6.70 -12.55 -14.87
C GLY A 170 6.93 -11.16 -14.28
N TYR A 171 5.97 -10.68 -13.53
CA TYR A 171 5.87 -9.29 -13.10
C TYR A 171 6.76 -9.00 -11.89
N GLU A 172 6.68 -9.84 -10.88
CA GLU A 172 7.41 -9.64 -9.63
C GLU A 172 8.41 -10.78 -9.42
N ARG A 173 9.59 -10.42 -8.89
CA ARG A 173 10.63 -11.38 -8.60
C ARG A 173 10.25 -12.20 -7.35
N ASP A 174 10.45 -13.51 -7.43
CA ASP A 174 10.24 -14.39 -6.29
C ASP A 174 11.14 -13.98 -5.11
N THR A 175 10.63 -14.12 -3.90
CA THR A 175 11.32 -13.67 -2.68
C THR A 175 12.60 -14.46 -2.38
N ASP A 176 12.78 -15.64 -2.97
CA ASP A 176 14.03 -16.42 -2.97
C ASP A 176 15.04 -15.92 -4.01
N GLY A 177 14.63 -15.03 -4.90
CA GLY A 177 15.46 -14.44 -5.94
C GLY A 177 15.71 -15.33 -7.15
N GLU A 178 15.11 -16.53 -7.24
CA GLU A 178 15.40 -17.49 -8.29
C GLU A 178 14.44 -17.44 -9.47
N GLY A 179 13.26 -16.83 -9.31
CA GLY A 179 12.21 -16.80 -10.34
C GLY A 179 11.47 -15.48 -10.45
N TRP A 180 10.38 -15.53 -11.20
CA TRP A 180 9.42 -14.46 -11.39
C TRP A 180 8.02 -15.04 -11.37
N HIS A 181 7.09 -14.40 -10.70
CA HIS A 181 5.69 -14.79 -10.72
C HIS A 181 4.80 -13.74 -11.38
N ASP A 182 3.61 -14.19 -11.75
CA ASP A 182 2.62 -13.34 -12.39
C ASP A 182 1.86 -12.53 -11.35
N GLY A 183 1.63 -11.24 -11.63
CA GLY A 183 0.75 -10.36 -10.87
C GLY A 183 -0.60 -10.19 -11.57
N LEU A 184 -1.66 -10.00 -10.80
CA LEU A 184 -2.97 -9.62 -11.30
C LEU A 184 -3.18 -8.13 -11.09
N LEU A 185 -3.03 -7.32 -12.15
CA LEU A 185 -3.37 -5.90 -12.06
C LEU A 185 -4.88 -5.75 -11.84
N MET A 186 -5.25 -5.06 -10.79
CA MET A 186 -6.62 -4.66 -10.49
C MET A 186 -6.70 -3.14 -10.33
N ASP A 187 -7.84 -2.54 -10.67
CA ASP A 187 -8.07 -1.12 -10.47
C ASP A 187 -9.42 -0.82 -9.83
N LEU A 188 -9.51 0.38 -9.26
CA LEU A 188 -10.70 0.92 -8.62
C LEU A 188 -10.90 2.37 -9.07
N LEU A 189 -12.08 2.69 -9.58
CA LEU A 189 -12.54 4.05 -9.81
C LEU A 189 -13.48 4.50 -8.68
N ALA A 190 -13.66 5.81 -8.52
CA ALA A 190 -14.46 6.33 -7.40
C ALA A 190 -15.90 5.82 -7.39
N GLU A 191 -16.50 5.61 -8.56
CA GLU A 191 -17.87 5.07 -8.71
C GLU A 191 -18.00 3.57 -8.35
N ASP A 192 -16.89 2.84 -8.30
CA ASP A 192 -16.89 1.40 -8.00
C ASP A 192 -16.66 1.12 -6.50
N LEU A 193 -16.29 2.12 -5.70
CA LEU A 193 -16.03 1.95 -4.26
C LEU A 193 -17.32 1.58 -3.51
N THR A 194 -17.28 0.44 -2.81
CA THR A 194 -18.42 -0.15 -2.07
C THR A 194 -18.25 -0.07 -0.55
#